data_cf3885459b6da2bdc20a74f7871070b1
#
_entry.id   cf3885459b6da2bdc20a74f7871070b1
#
_cell.length_a   1.000
_cell.length_b   1.000
_cell.length_c   1.000
_cell.angle_alpha   90.00
_cell.angle_beta   90.00
_cell.angle_gamma   90.00
#
_symmetry.space_group_name_H-M   'P 1'
#
loop_
_entity.id
_entity.type
_entity.pdbx_description
1 polymer ?
#
loop_
_entity_poly.entity_id
_entity_poly.type
_entity_poly.pdbx_seq_one_letter_code
_entity_poly.pdbx_strand_id
1 'polypeptide(L)'
;MRPSALFFAALALVTGSAVAVAEPVQIKPSLLRLNGNLELPTGEKLADETVLLIVHGTLSHDRQETIAALQKNLKERGVASLAITLSLGVDDRQGPRACDVVHDYALAGVRREVRLWMEWLGAQHAKAIDILGFSRGGAQVAAIGPDLPSVRRVVLMAPAFATALEQANAYQSAFGHALAPELEAARKEPLQKRTVDFLSCKQAPVLGATFLDAYTELPPKLATKTGHPTLVIVAGKDEIAPDLASRLPSEVRPIVIDGSGHFFPDLYGEEAADAIAKFLAAPTQP
;
A
#
# COMPACT_ATOMS: atom_id res chain seq x y z
N MET A 1 -45.84 2.28 -64.80
CA MET A 1 -44.89 3.11 -64.00
C MET A 1 -45.13 2.83 -62.56
N ARG A 2 -44.21 2.11 -61.89
CA ARG A 2 -44.23 1.82 -60.44
C ARG A 2 -43.05 2.59 -59.81
N PRO A 3 -43.25 3.34 -58.74
CA PRO A 3 -42.14 4.01 -58.04
C PRO A 3 -41.40 3.03 -57.10
N SER A 4 -40.08 2.98 -57.25
CA SER A 4 -39.18 2.25 -56.38
C SER A 4 -39.00 3.01 -55.06
N ALA A 5 -39.34 2.39 -53.94
CA ALA A 5 -39.07 2.92 -52.61
C ALA A 5 -37.62 2.55 -52.22
N LEU A 6 -36.78 3.56 -51.98
CA LEU A 6 -35.45 3.44 -51.41
C LEU A 6 -35.60 3.32 -49.88
N PHE A 7 -35.23 2.14 -49.34
CA PHE A 7 -35.07 1.95 -47.90
C PHE A 7 -33.66 2.46 -47.46
N PHE A 8 -33.61 3.52 -46.71
CA PHE A 8 -32.41 3.91 -45.97
C PHE A 8 -32.32 3.07 -44.70
N ALA A 9 -31.38 2.15 -44.63
CA ALA A 9 -31.02 1.46 -43.39
C ALA A 9 -30.15 2.40 -42.54
N ALA A 10 -30.67 2.88 -41.43
CA ALA A 10 -29.89 3.61 -40.42
C ALA A 10 -29.03 2.59 -39.62
N LEU A 11 -27.73 2.62 -39.84
CA LEU A 11 -26.76 1.87 -39.07
C LEU A 11 -26.56 2.58 -37.71
N ALA A 12 -27.21 2.06 -36.65
CA ALA A 12 -26.98 2.54 -35.30
C ALA A 12 -25.58 2.07 -34.84
N LEU A 13 -24.62 3.00 -34.75
CA LEU A 13 -23.35 2.76 -34.06
C LEU A 13 -23.66 2.61 -32.55
N VAL A 14 -23.65 1.39 -32.05
CA VAL A 14 -23.60 1.11 -30.62
C VAL A 14 -22.15 1.39 -30.18
N THR A 15 -21.94 2.58 -29.64
CA THR A 15 -20.69 2.89 -28.92
C THR A 15 -20.74 2.13 -27.60
N GLY A 16 -20.17 0.93 -27.60
CA GLY A 16 -19.95 0.17 -26.36
C GLY A 16 -19.01 0.98 -25.45
N SER A 17 -19.53 1.48 -24.33
CA SER A 17 -18.70 2.01 -23.25
C SER A 17 -17.80 0.87 -22.76
N ALA A 18 -16.52 0.91 -23.09
CA ALA A 18 -15.54 0.00 -22.53
C ALA A 18 -15.53 0.24 -21.00
N VAL A 19 -16.03 -0.72 -20.24
CA VAL A 19 -15.84 -0.75 -18.80
C VAL A 19 -14.33 -0.89 -18.61
N ALA A 20 -13.68 0.16 -18.10
CA ALA A 20 -12.27 0.11 -17.78
C ALA A 20 -12.08 -0.92 -16.66
N VAL A 21 -11.56 -2.08 -17.02
CA VAL A 21 -11.24 -3.17 -16.10
C VAL A 21 -9.88 -2.87 -15.50
N ALA A 22 -9.71 -3.20 -14.21
CA ALA A 22 -8.40 -3.20 -13.55
C ALA A 22 -7.40 -3.98 -14.41
N GLU A 23 -6.25 -3.36 -14.73
CA GLU A 23 -5.24 -3.96 -15.60
C GLU A 23 -4.10 -4.53 -14.74
N PRO A 24 -3.91 -5.87 -14.73
CA PRO A 24 -2.75 -6.47 -14.08
C PRO A 24 -1.48 -6.06 -14.82
N VAL A 25 -0.51 -5.54 -14.06
CA VAL A 25 0.80 -5.14 -14.59
C VAL A 25 1.88 -6.01 -13.97
N GLN A 26 2.82 -6.47 -14.79
CA GLN A 26 3.98 -7.20 -14.34
C GLN A 26 5.25 -6.55 -14.86
N ILE A 27 6.24 -6.37 -13.98
CA ILE A 27 7.59 -5.93 -14.36
C ILE A 27 8.63 -6.98 -13.95
N LYS A 28 9.73 -7.05 -14.70
CA LYS A 28 10.85 -7.97 -14.41
C LYS A 28 12.17 -7.20 -14.44
N PRO A 29 12.42 -6.37 -13.41
CA PRO A 29 13.64 -5.54 -13.39
C PRO A 29 14.91 -6.35 -13.12
N SER A 30 14.80 -7.56 -12.57
CA SER A 30 15.93 -8.45 -12.26
C SER A 30 15.50 -9.92 -12.26
N LEU A 31 15.85 -10.68 -11.20
CA LEU A 31 15.49 -12.09 -11.07
C LEU A 31 14.02 -12.30 -10.69
N LEU A 32 13.40 -11.33 -10.01
CA LEU A 32 12.02 -11.43 -9.54
C LEU A 32 11.07 -10.72 -10.50
N ARG A 33 9.95 -11.36 -10.80
CA ARG A 33 8.78 -10.73 -11.39
C ARG A 33 7.98 -10.06 -10.27
N LEU A 34 7.65 -8.79 -10.48
CA LEU A 34 6.87 -7.99 -9.55
C LEU A 34 5.49 -7.73 -10.17
N ASN A 35 4.45 -7.90 -9.38
CA ASN A 35 3.06 -7.76 -9.82
C ASN A 35 2.42 -6.51 -9.22
N GLY A 36 1.49 -5.92 -9.97
CA GLY A 36 0.67 -4.81 -9.52
C GLY A 36 -0.66 -4.76 -10.28
N ASN A 37 -1.56 -3.93 -9.80
CA ASN A 37 -2.87 -3.69 -10.37
C ASN A 37 -3.01 -2.19 -10.68
N LEU A 38 -3.14 -1.84 -11.97
CA LEU A 38 -3.33 -0.47 -12.43
C LEU A 38 -4.82 -0.18 -12.62
N GLU A 39 -5.29 0.91 -12.00
CA GLU A 39 -6.63 1.45 -12.21
C GLU A 39 -6.52 2.89 -12.73
N LEU A 40 -7.09 3.13 -13.90
CA LEU A 40 -7.19 4.46 -14.49
C LEU A 40 -8.64 4.95 -14.48
N PRO A 41 -8.89 6.25 -14.30
CA PRO A 41 -10.20 6.83 -14.55
C PRO A 41 -10.69 6.54 -15.96
N THR A 42 -12.00 6.50 -16.18
CA THR A 42 -12.58 6.12 -17.47
C THR A 42 -12.19 7.09 -18.57
N GLY A 43 -11.55 6.57 -19.62
CA GLY A 43 -11.12 7.35 -20.79
C GLY A 43 -9.74 8.00 -20.65
N GLU A 44 -9.11 7.91 -19.48
CA GLU A 44 -7.79 8.48 -19.24
C GLU A 44 -6.65 7.54 -19.63
N LYS A 45 -5.48 8.12 -19.86
CA LYS A 45 -4.24 7.41 -20.21
C LYS A 45 -3.19 7.63 -19.13
N LEU A 46 -2.41 6.61 -18.85
CA LEU A 46 -1.37 6.65 -17.83
C LEU A 46 -0.42 7.86 -17.99
N ALA A 47 -0.06 8.22 -19.22
CA ALA A 47 0.85 9.34 -19.50
C ALA A 47 0.28 10.73 -19.13
N ASP A 48 -1.04 10.84 -19.00
CA ASP A 48 -1.71 12.11 -18.68
C ASP A 48 -2.00 12.25 -17.18
N GLU A 49 -1.71 11.19 -16.38
CA GLU A 49 -2.12 11.06 -15.01
C GLU A 49 -1.01 11.27 -13.96
N THR A 50 -1.39 11.83 -12.83
CA THR A 50 -0.65 11.67 -11.58
C THR A 50 -1.11 10.36 -10.95
N VAL A 51 -0.19 9.43 -10.71
CA VAL A 51 -0.51 8.09 -10.23
C VAL A 51 -0.25 7.96 -8.74
N LEU A 52 -1.22 7.47 -7.99
CA LEU A 52 -1.06 7.08 -6.59
C LEU A 52 -0.51 5.65 -6.52
N LEU A 53 0.77 5.50 -6.17
CA LEU A 53 1.40 4.20 -5.91
C LEU A 53 0.99 3.69 -4.53
N ILE A 54 0.34 2.52 -4.45
CA ILE A 54 -0.23 1.97 -3.21
C ILE A 54 0.60 0.79 -2.71
N VAL A 55 1.09 0.87 -1.47
CA VAL A 55 1.84 -0.17 -0.76
C VAL A 55 0.93 -0.82 0.29
N HIS A 56 0.70 -2.11 0.17
CA HIS A 56 -0.18 -2.90 1.05
C HIS A 56 0.37 -3.14 2.46
N GLY A 57 -0.47 -3.68 3.36
CA GLY A 57 -0.13 -4.01 4.74
C GLY A 57 0.63 -5.34 4.92
N THR A 58 0.62 -5.85 6.17
CA THR A 58 1.37 -7.05 6.60
C THR A 58 1.04 -8.26 5.74
N LEU A 59 2.05 -8.86 5.10
CA LEU A 59 1.99 -10.10 4.31
C LEU A 59 0.88 -10.13 3.23
N SER A 60 0.30 -8.97 2.91
CA SER A 60 -0.83 -8.78 2.00
C SER A 60 -0.39 -8.67 0.53
N HIS A 61 -1.25 -8.18 -0.37
CA HIS A 61 -1.02 -8.05 -1.81
C HIS A 61 -1.89 -6.92 -2.42
N ASP A 62 -1.70 -6.61 -3.69
CA ASP A 62 -2.37 -5.55 -4.47
C ASP A 62 -3.89 -5.69 -4.55
N ARG A 63 -4.42 -6.92 -4.50
CA ARG A 63 -5.86 -7.23 -4.61
C ARG A 63 -6.50 -7.64 -3.30
N GLN A 64 -5.86 -7.36 -2.16
CA GLN A 64 -6.51 -7.51 -0.86
C GLN A 64 -7.74 -6.58 -0.80
N GLU A 65 -8.82 -7.03 -0.18
CA GLU A 65 -10.14 -6.40 -0.22
C GLU A 65 -10.12 -4.88 0.02
N THR A 66 -9.45 -4.42 1.08
CA THR A 66 -9.31 -2.99 1.39
C THR A 66 -8.60 -2.23 0.26
N ILE A 67 -7.55 -2.80 -0.33
CA ILE A 67 -6.78 -2.16 -1.41
C ILE A 67 -7.62 -2.11 -2.69
N ALA A 68 -8.29 -3.20 -3.04
CA ALA A 68 -9.16 -3.26 -4.23
C ALA A 68 -10.34 -2.30 -4.12
N ALA A 69 -11.01 -2.25 -2.95
CA ALA A 69 -12.10 -1.31 -2.68
C ALA A 69 -11.59 0.15 -2.75
N LEU A 70 -10.42 0.43 -2.15
CA LEU A 70 -9.80 1.75 -2.20
C LEU A 70 -9.51 2.18 -3.64
N GLN A 71 -8.91 1.32 -4.47
CA GLN A 71 -8.63 1.63 -5.88
C GLN A 71 -9.92 1.94 -6.65
N LYS A 72 -10.96 1.14 -6.45
CA LYS A 72 -12.28 1.39 -7.06
C LYS A 72 -12.82 2.76 -6.67
N ASN A 73 -12.85 3.06 -5.37
CA ASN A 73 -13.37 4.32 -4.85
C ASN A 73 -12.56 5.53 -5.32
N LEU A 74 -11.24 5.40 -5.42
CA LEU A 74 -10.34 6.44 -5.95
C LEU A 74 -10.58 6.69 -7.45
N LYS A 75 -10.75 5.62 -8.24
CA LYS A 75 -11.07 5.71 -9.67
C LYS A 75 -12.37 6.48 -9.92
N GLU A 76 -13.42 6.23 -9.12
CA GLU A 76 -14.69 6.94 -9.19
C GLU A 76 -14.54 8.44 -8.88
N ARG A 77 -13.46 8.83 -8.20
CA ARG A 77 -13.06 10.21 -7.87
C ARG A 77 -12.01 10.80 -8.82
N GLY A 78 -11.77 10.14 -9.95
CA GLY A 78 -10.80 10.60 -10.95
C GLY A 78 -9.35 10.45 -10.54
N VAL A 79 -9.00 9.54 -9.61
CA VAL A 79 -7.63 9.29 -9.18
C VAL A 79 -7.11 8.00 -9.81
N ALA A 80 -6.06 8.12 -10.63
CA ALA A 80 -5.31 6.98 -11.14
C ALA A 80 -4.47 6.34 -10.02
N SER A 81 -4.43 5.01 -9.94
CA SER A 81 -3.69 4.32 -8.91
C SER A 81 -3.03 3.03 -9.40
N LEU A 82 -1.85 2.71 -8.85
CA LEU A 82 -1.14 1.46 -9.05
C LEU A 82 -0.91 0.80 -7.69
N ALA A 83 -1.66 -0.25 -7.38
CA ALA A 83 -1.39 -1.07 -6.20
C ALA A 83 -0.34 -2.12 -6.53
N ILE A 84 0.73 -2.20 -5.74
CA ILE A 84 1.83 -3.15 -5.96
C ILE A 84 1.75 -4.32 -4.98
N THR A 85 2.15 -5.50 -5.45
CA THR A 85 2.41 -6.65 -4.58
C THR A 85 3.91 -6.71 -4.30
N LEU A 86 4.32 -6.33 -3.07
CA LEU A 86 5.72 -6.49 -2.65
C LEU A 86 6.13 -7.95 -2.76
N SER A 87 7.26 -8.26 -3.36
CA SER A 87 7.70 -9.65 -3.57
C SER A 87 7.89 -10.41 -2.26
N LEU A 88 8.35 -9.73 -1.21
CA LEU A 88 8.75 -10.35 0.05
C LEU A 88 9.65 -11.58 -0.16
N GLY A 89 10.57 -11.50 -1.15
CA GLY A 89 11.51 -12.54 -1.51
C GLY A 89 10.95 -13.67 -2.39
N VAL A 90 9.71 -13.53 -2.93
CA VAL A 90 9.07 -14.53 -3.80
C VAL A 90 8.90 -14.00 -5.20
N ASP A 91 9.38 -14.77 -6.20
CA ASP A 91 9.13 -14.49 -7.62
C ASP A 91 7.64 -14.65 -7.94
N ASP A 92 7.11 -13.73 -8.73
CA ASP A 92 5.73 -13.78 -9.23
C ASP A 92 4.65 -13.91 -8.15
N ARG A 93 4.83 -13.26 -7.00
CA ARG A 93 3.87 -13.30 -5.92
C ARG A 93 2.58 -12.56 -6.30
N GLN A 94 1.43 -13.25 -6.23
CA GLN A 94 0.13 -12.74 -6.63
C GLN A 94 -0.94 -12.77 -5.52
N GLY A 95 -0.57 -13.20 -4.32
CA GLY A 95 -1.47 -13.37 -3.18
C GLY A 95 -0.80 -13.07 -1.85
N PRO A 96 -1.46 -13.37 -0.72
CA PRO A 96 -0.87 -13.21 0.60
C PRO A 96 0.43 -14.04 0.73
N ARG A 97 1.36 -13.53 1.52
CA ARG A 97 2.61 -14.24 1.80
C ARG A 97 2.31 -15.44 2.71
N ALA A 98 2.56 -16.64 2.21
CA ALA A 98 2.35 -17.85 2.98
C ALA A 98 3.29 -17.94 4.19
N CYS A 99 2.78 -18.46 5.31
CA CYS A 99 3.53 -18.56 6.57
C CYS A 99 4.59 -19.67 6.57
N ASP A 100 4.43 -20.71 5.76
CA ASP A 100 5.28 -21.91 5.69
C ASP A 100 6.47 -21.75 4.71
N VAL A 101 6.52 -20.70 3.95
CA VAL A 101 7.63 -20.38 3.04
C VAL A 101 8.65 -19.49 3.76
N VAL A 102 9.96 -19.73 3.54
CA VAL A 102 11.04 -19.00 4.21
C VAL A 102 10.88 -17.49 4.03
N HIS A 103 10.80 -16.76 5.15
CA HIS A 103 10.80 -15.31 5.16
C HIS A 103 12.25 -14.80 5.13
N ASP A 104 12.63 -14.23 3.98
CA ASP A 104 13.94 -13.63 3.70
C ASP A 104 13.75 -12.32 2.93
N TYR A 105 13.43 -11.25 3.65
CA TYR A 105 13.22 -9.91 3.12
C TYR A 105 13.40 -8.85 4.22
N ALA A 106 13.57 -7.60 3.81
CA ALA A 106 13.78 -6.47 4.71
C ALA A 106 13.16 -5.19 4.15
N LEU A 107 13.04 -4.13 4.98
CA LEU A 107 12.58 -2.80 4.59
C LEU A 107 13.40 -2.22 3.40
N ALA A 108 14.69 -2.52 3.33
CA ALA A 108 15.51 -2.16 2.18
C ALA A 108 15.00 -2.76 0.86
N GLY A 109 14.42 -3.97 0.89
CA GLY A 109 13.75 -4.61 -0.24
C GLY A 109 12.49 -3.84 -0.65
N VAL A 110 11.65 -3.45 0.32
CA VAL A 110 10.46 -2.62 0.09
C VAL A 110 10.84 -1.32 -0.62
N ARG A 111 11.85 -0.60 -0.09
CA ARG A 111 12.36 0.64 -0.72
C ARG A 111 12.81 0.42 -2.16
N ARG A 112 13.54 -0.67 -2.43
CA ARG A 112 14.00 -1.00 -3.77
C ARG A 112 12.83 -1.27 -4.72
N GLU A 113 11.85 -2.06 -4.31
CA GLU A 113 10.69 -2.39 -5.15
C GLU A 113 9.82 -1.17 -5.42
N VAL A 114 9.59 -0.30 -4.43
CA VAL A 114 8.90 0.97 -4.64
C VAL A 114 9.61 1.82 -5.70
N ARG A 115 10.95 1.94 -5.65
CA ARG A 115 11.72 2.66 -6.66
C ARG A 115 11.60 2.05 -8.05
N LEU A 116 11.65 0.73 -8.18
CA LEU A 116 11.48 0.05 -9.46
C LEU A 116 10.10 0.32 -10.09
N TRP A 117 9.05 0.35 -9.29
CA TRP A 117 7.73 0.72 -9.76
C TRP A 117 7.63 2.21 -10.13
N MET A 118 8.30 3.10 -9.38
CA MET A 118 8.38 4.52 -9.75
C MET A 118 9.15 4.73 -11.06
N GLU A 119 10.24 4.00 -11.28
CA GLU A 119 11.00 3.99 -12.54
C GLU A 119 10.12 3.50 -13.70
N TRP A 120 9.34 2.44 -13.49
CA TRP A 120 8.39 1.95 -14.49
C TRP A 120 7.32 3.00 -14.81
N LEU A 121 6.70 3.63 -13.81
CA LEU A 121 5.73 4.71 -14.02
C LEU A 121 6.35 5.88 -14.80
N GLY A 122 7.58 6.25 -14.49
CA GLY A 122 8.32 7.27 -15.24
C GLY A 122 8.56 6.86 -16.71
N ALA A 123 8.90 5.59 -16.97
CA ALA A 123 9.06 5.06 -18.31
C ALA A 123 7.73 4.98 -19.10
N GLN A 124 6.60 4.90 -18.40
CA GLN A 124 5.26 5.03 -18.97
C GLN A 124 4.81 6.49 -19.10
N HIS A 125 5.68 7.45 -18.81
CA HIS A 125 5.43 8.89 -18.88
C HIS A 125 4.35 9.39 -17.92
N ALA A 126 4.11 8.71 -16.78
CA ALA A 126 3.22 9.24 -15.74
C ALA A 126 3.62 10.68 -15.37
N LYS A 127 2.63 11.58 -15.28
CA LYS A 127 2.84 13.02 -15.06
C LYS A 127 3.52 13.34 -13.74
N ALA A 128 3.14 12.62 -12.68
CA ALA A 128 3.73 12.69 -11.35
C ALA A 128 3.37 11.42 -10.55
N ILE A 129 4.03 11.24 -9.41
CA ILE A 129 3.81 10.09 -8.54
C ILE A 129 3.51 10.59 -7.13
N ASP A 130 2.40 10.16 -6.58
CA ASP A 130 2.09 10.20 -5.16
C ASP A 130 2.22 8.79 -4.58
N ILE A 131 2.40 8.64 -3.27
CA ILE A 131 2.51 7.32 -2.65
C ILE A 131 1.55 7.20 -1.47
N LEU A 132 0.90 6.04 -1.37
CA LEU A 132 0.10 5.65 -0.22
C LEU A 132 0.64 4.37 0.38
N GLY A 133 0.76 4.35 1.71
CA GLY A 133 0.98 3.12 2.47
C GLY A 133 -0.19 2.80 3.37
N PHE A 134 -0.66 1.56 3.34
CA PHE A 134 -1.72 1.06 4.22
C PHE A 134 -1.13 0.20 5.34
N SER A 135 -1.59 0.39 6.58
CA SER A 135 -1.21 -0.44 7.72
C SER A 135 0.33 -0.50 7.89
N ARG A 136 0.95 -1.68 7.91
CA ARG A 136 2.42 -1.84 7.91
C ARG A 136 3.07 -1.12 6.71
N GLY A 137 2.45 -1.16 5.53
CA GLY A 137 2.93 -0.40 4.37
C GLY A 137 2.96 1.11 4.64
N GLY A 138 2.02 1.63 5.45
CA GLY A 138 2.02 3.04 5.88
C GLY A 138 3.23 3.40 6.73
N ALA A 139 3.54 2.58 7.73
CA ALA A 139 4.73 2.78 8.55
C ALA A 139 6.03 2.64 7.74
N GLN A 140 6.08 1.69 6.79
CA GLN A 140 7.22 1.50 5.89
C GLN A 140 7.38 2.68 4.93
N VAL A 141 6.30 3.17 4.31
CA VAL A 141 6.32 4.35 3.43
C VAL A 141 6.80 5.58 4.20
N ALA A 142 6.35 5.79 5.44
CA ALA A 142 6.83 6.89 6.28
C ALA A 142 8.35 6.79 6.53
N ALA A 143 8.87 5.58 6.73
CA ALA A 143 10.30 5.36 6.99
C ALA A 143 11.18 5.54 5.74
N ILE A 144 10.69 5.18 4.54
CA ILE A 144 11.46 5.28 3.29
C ILE A 144 11.20 6.60 2.52
N GLY A 145 10.19 7.38 2.91
CA GLY A 145 9.80 8.62 2.24
C GLY A 145 10.97 9.57 1.95
N PRO A 146 11.87 9.84 2.91
CA PRO A 146 13.03 10.70 2.66
C PRO A 146 13.95 10.23 1.53
N ASP A 147 13.90 8.94 1.20
CA ASP A 147 14.69 8.32 0.13
C ASP A 147 13.98 8.35 -1.24
N LEU A 148 12.79 8.96 -1.34
CA LEU A 148 11.94 8.98 -2.54
C LEU A 148 11.72 10.42 -3.05
N PRO A 149 12.75 11.15 -3.47
CA PRO A 149 12.65 12.59 -3.77
C PRO A 149 11.70 12.94 -4.92
N SER A 150 11.36 11.98 -5.78
CA SER A 150 10.44 12.17 -6.91
C SER A 150 8.96 12.02 -6.53
N VAL A 151 8.66 11.66 -5.29
CA VAL A 151 7.28 11.60 -4.79
C VAL A 151 6.78 13.02 -4.53
N ARG A 152 5.57 13.32 -4.98
CA ARG A 152 4.93 14.62 -4.79
C ARG A 152 4.27 14.73 -3.41
N ARG A 153 3.53 13.69 -3.00
CA ARG A 153 2.76 13.62 -1.76
C ARG A 153 2.76 12.21 -1.17
N VAL A 154 2.60 12.15 0.15
CA VAL A 154 2.50 10.90 0.91
C VAL A 154 1.14 10.79 1.58
N VAL A 155 0.50 9.63 1.50
CA VAL A 155 -0.69 9.27 2.27
C VAL A 155 -0.36 8.07 3.16
N LEU A 156 -0.64 8.20 4.44
CA LEU A 156 -0.46 7.14 5.44
C LEU A 156 -1.85 6.74 5.95
N MET A 157 -2.37 5.61 5.48
CA MET A 157 -3.70 5.11 5.82
C MET A 157 -3.59 4.04 6.91
N ALA A 158 -4.15 4.31 8.09
CA ALA A 158 -4.02 3.48 9.30
C ALA A 158 -2.60 2.94 9.50
N PRO A 159 -1.54 3.79 9.48
CA PRO A 159 -0.17 3.29 9.54
C PRO A 159 0.09 2.54 10.85
N ALA A 160 0.57 1.30 10.74
CA ALA A 160 0.90 0.45 11.88
C ALA A 160 2.23 0.88 12.52
N PHE A 161 2.27 2.11 13.01
CA PHE A 161 3.40 2.63 13.78
C PHE A 161 3.51 1.93 15.13
N ALA A 162 4.73 1.54 15.50
CA ALA A 162 5.00 0.93 16.78
C ALA A 162 6.41 1.26 17.31
N THR A 163 6.49 1.51 18.60
CA THR A 163 7.72 1.52 19.39
C THR A 163 8.14 0.08 19.74
N ALA A 164 9.36 -0.11 20.25
CA ALA A 164 9.83 -1.42 20.72
C ALA A 164 8.93 -2.01 21.81
N LEU A 165 8.43 -1.18 22.72
CA LEU A 165 7.54 -1.61 23.81
C LEU A 165 6.19 -2.10 23.25
N GLU A 166 5.60 -1.35 22.31
CA GLU A 166 4.32 -1.71 21.68
C GLU A 166 4.45 -3.00 20.88
N GLN A 167 5.56 -3.18 20.15
CA GLN A 167 5.84 -4.43 19.44
C GLN A 167 6.00 -5.62 20.40
N ALA A 168 6.70 -5.42 21.53
CA ALA A 168 6.86 -6.47 22.55
C ALA A 168 5.52 -6.87 23.16
N ASN A 169 4.66 -5.90 23.49
CA ASN A 169 3.33 -6.14 24.04
C ASN A 169 2.42 -6.84 23.01
N ALA A 170 2.43 -6.40 21.76
CA ALA A 170 1.65 -7.02 20.70
C ALA A 170 2.09 -8.47 20.43
N TYR A 171 3.40 -8.73 20.42
CA TYR A 171 3.96 -10.07 20.27
C TYR A 171 3.55 -11.00 21.42
N GLN A 172 3.72 -10.53 22.67
CA GLN A 172 3.30 -11.27 23.86
C GLN A 172 1.80 -11.59 23.85
N SER A 173 0.98 -10.62 23.44
CA SER A 173 -0.48 -10.80 23.33
C SER A 173 -0.85 -11.83 22.24
N ALA A 174 -0.18 -11.77 21.08
CA ALA A 174 -0.49 -12.64 19.95
C ALA A 174 -0.02 -14.08 20.13
N PHE A 175 1.14 -14.28 20.80
CA PHE A 175 1.83 -15.58 20.83
C PHE A 175 2.01 -16.17 22.23
N GLY A 176 1.73 -15.40 23.29
CA GLY A 176 1.79 -15.89 24.66
C GLY A 176 3.20 -15.93 25.28
N HIS A 177 4.24 -15.45 24.55
CA HIS A 177 5.61 -15.39 25.05
C HIS A 177 6.34 -14.12 24.63
N ALA A 178 7.45 -13.79 25.29
CA ALA A 178 8.16 -12.52 25.12
C ALA A 178 8.91 -12.45 23.78
N LEU A 179 8.93 -11.26 23.16
CA LEU A 179 9.70 -10.96 21.93
C LEU A 179 11.21 -10.91 22.18
N ALA A 180 11.66 -10.44 23.34
CA ALA A 180 13.07 -10.14 23.60
C ALA A 180 14.03 -11.35 23.44
N PRO A 181 13.70 -12.57 23.92
CA PRO A 181 14.55 -13.74 23.69
C PRO A 181 14.71 -14.09 22.20
N GLU A 182 13.65 -13.90 21.39
CA GLU A 182 13.68 -14.16 19.96
C GLU A 182 14.56 -13.15 19.23
N LEU A 183 14.50 -11.86 19.61
CA LEU A 183 15.40 -10.84 19.07
C LEU A 183 16.86 -11.11 19.45
N GLU A 184 17.14 -11.53 20.67
CA GLU A 184 18.50 -11.88 21.10
C GLU A 184 19.05 -13.07 20.30
N ALA A 185 18.28 -14.11 20.13
CA ALA A 185 18.67 -15.25 19.33
C ALA A 185 18.88 -14.89 17.86
N ALA A 186 18.02 -14.05 17.29
CA ALA A 186 18.19 -13.56 15.92
C ALA A 186 19.46 -12.69 15.75
N ARG A 187 19.84 -11.88 16.74
CA ARG A 187 21.10 -11.09 16.71
C ARG A 187 22.35 -11.98 16.75
N LYS A 188 22.31 -13.10 17.49
CA LYS A 188 23.43 -14.05 17.54
C LYS A 188 23.66 -14.75 16.20
N GLU A 189 22.57 -15.05 15.49
CA GLU A 189 22.60 -15.85 14.26
C GLU A 189 21.73 -15.23 13.15
N PRO A 190 22.11 -14.04 12.63
CA PRO A 190 21.25 -13.29 11.70
C PRO A 190 21.04 -14.01 10.33
N LEU A 191 21.97 -14.85 9.91
CA LEU A 191 21.87 -15.60 8.65
C LEU A 191 21.23 -16.98 8.84
N GLN A 192 20.96 -17.41 10.07
CA GLN A 192 20.34 -18.69 10.34
C GLN A 192 18.82 -18.61 10.17
N LYS A 193 18.28 -19.64 9.51
CA LYS A 193 16.84 -19.87 9.45
C LYS A 193 16.35 -20.49 10.76
N ARG A 194 15.34 -19.90 11.35
CA ARG A 194 14.70 -20.33 12.58
C ARG A 194 13.20 -20.54 12.34
N THR A 195 12.59 -21.50 13.05
CA THR A 195 11.13 -21.60 13.09
C THR A 195 10.65 -20.86 14.33
N VAL A 196 9.92 -19.76 14.13
CA VAL A 196 9.51 -18.82 15.18
C VAL A 196 8.14 -18.20 14.85
N ASP A 197 7.44 -17.73 15.86
CA ASP A 197 6.25 -16.91 15.66
C ASP A 197 6.64 -15.56 15.07
N PHE A 198 5.97 -15.14 13.97
CA PHE A 198 6.44 -14.03 13.16
C PHE A 198 5.29 -13.24 12.53
N LEU A 199 5.15 -11.95 12.88
CA LEU A 199 4.08 -11.05 12.40
C LEU A 199 2.68 -11.62 12.71
N SER A 200 2.00 -12.19 11.71
CA SER A 200 0.71 -12.89 11.88
C SER A 200 0.82 -14.43 11.73
N CYS A 201 2.04 -14.94 11.60
CA CYS A 201 2.31 -16.36 11.36
C CYS A 201 2.78 -17.05 12.64
N LYS A 202 2.22 -18.23 12.92
CA LYS A 202 2.75 -19.13 13.94
C LYS A 202 3.78 -20.08 13.30
N GLN A 203 4.90 -20.27 13.99
CA GLN A 203 5.96 -21.22 13.61
C GLN A 203 6.43 -21.08 12.15
N ALA A 204 6.65 -19.83 11.72
CA ALA A 204 7.16 -19.53 10.39
C ALA A 204 8.67 -19.75 10.28
N PRO A 205 9.19 -20.24 9.13
CA PRO A 205 10.61 -20.29 8.85
C PRO A 205 11.13 -18.88 8.48
N VAL A 206 11.93 -18.24 9.34
CA VAL A 206 12.39 -16.87 9.20
C VAL A 206 13.90 -16.78 9.35
N LEU A 207 14.58 -16.01 8.50
CA LEU A 207 15.98 -15.64 8.74
C LEU A 207 16.10 -14.67 9.91
N GLY A 208 17.14 -14.82 10.72
CA GLY A 208 17.37 -13.92 11.86
C GLY A 208 17.39 -12.44 11.48
N ALA A 209 18.05 -12.08 10.36
CA ALA A 209 18.09 -10.72 9.85
C ALA A 209 16.69 -10.18 9.49
N THR A 210 15.84 -11.00 8.86
CA THR A 210 14.43 -10.65 8.55
C THR A 210 13.61 -10.45 9.81
N PHE A 211 13.81 -11.30 10.82
CA PHE A 211 13.16 -11.15 12.11
C PHE A 211 13.52 -9.82 12.78
N LEU A 212 14.81 -9.47 12.81
CA LEU A 212 15.29 -8.20 13.37
C LEU A 212 14.73 -6.99 12.61
N ASP A 213 14.75 -7.02 11.28
CA ASP A 213 14.21 -5.96 10.44
C ASP A 213 12.71 -5.76 10.66
N ALA A 214 11.95 -6.86 10.75
CA ALA A 214 10.51 -6.82 10.91
C ALA A 214 10.06 -6.21 12.25
N TYR A 215 10.87 -6.32 13.30
CA TYR A 215 10.63 -5.75 14.61
C TYR A 215 11.49 -4.52 14.93
N THR A 216 12.06 -3.87 13.89
CA THR A 216 12.64 -2.53 14.02
C THR A 216 11.55 -1.52 14.34
N GLU A 217 11.83 -0.59 15.24
CA GLU A 217 10.87 0.48 15.59
C GLU A 217 10.50 1.33 14.37
N LEU A 218 9.20 1.49 14.17
CA LEU A 218 8.63 2.46 13.24
C LEU A 218 7.66 3.35 14.02
N PRO A 219 8.18 4.32 14.80
CA PRO A 219 7.37 5.11 15.73
C PRO A 219 6.53 6.18 15.03
N PRO A 220 5.42 6.67 15.66
CA PRO A 220 4.53 7.68 15.07
C PRO A 220 5.22 8.96 14.60
N LYS A 221 6.36 9.34 15.19
CA LYS A 221 7.16 10.51 14.75
C LYS A 221 7.62 10.44 13.28
N LEU A 222 7.62 9.26 12.66
CA LEU A 222 7.95 9.12 11.25
C LEU A 222 6.94 9.83 10.33
N ALA A 223 5.71 10.06 10.79
CA ALA A 223 4.71 10.81 10.03
C ALA A 223 5.14 12.25 9.70
N THR A 224 6.02 12.86 10.51
CA THR A 224 6.59 14.20 10.27
C THR A 224 7.91 14.19 9.51
N LYS A 225 8.42 13.01 9.16
CA LYS A 225 9.77 12.84 8.59
C LYS A 225 9.77 12.27 7.17
N THR A 226 8.63 12.22 6.51
CA THR A 226 8.51 11.67 5.16
C THR A 226 9.25 12.50 4.10
N GLY A 227 9.56 13.75 4.37
CA GLY A 227 10.17 14.69 3.42
C GLY A 227 9.18 15.31 2.42
N HIS A 228 7.88 15.01 2.55
CA HIS A 228 6.83 15.40 1.62
C HIS A 228 5.58 15.90 2.35
N PRO A 229 4.71 16.69 1.68
CA PRO A 229 3.36 16.94 2.17
C PRO A 229 2.67 15.60 2.47
N THR A 230 2.20 15.42 3.71
CA THR A 230 1.72 14.12 4.21
C THR A 230 0.31 14.24 4.78
N LEU A 231 -0.58 13.37 4.31
CA LEU A 231 -1.88 13.10 4.90
C LEU A 231 -1.81 11.83 5.76
N VAL A 232 -2.31 11.89 6.99
CA VAL A 232 -2.51 10.71 7.83
C VAL A 232 -4.01 10.48 8.01
N ILE A 233 -4.48 9.28 7.69
CA ILE A 233 -5.87 8.84 7.91
C ILE A 233 -5.84 7.77 9.00
N VAL A 234 -6.69 7.92 10.00
CA VAL A 234 -6.79 7.03 11.16
C VAL A 234 -8.20 6.45 11.23
N ALA A 235 -8.30 5.15 11.46
CA ALA A 235 -9.57 4.52 11.78
C ALA A 235 -9.96 4.79 13.24
N GLY A 236 -11.16 5.29 13.48
CA GLY A 236 -11.61 5.72 14.82
C GLY A 236 -11.80 4.57 15.81
N LYS A 237 -11.98 3.33 15.31
CA LYS A 237 -12.09 2.09 16.10
C LYS A 237 -11.07 1.06 15.65
N ASP A 238 -9.82 1.51 15.40
CA ASP A 238 -8.74 0.66 14.92
C ASP A 238 -8.35 -0.38 15.97
N GLU A 239 -8.58 -1.65 15.69
CA GLU A 239 -8.25 -2.78 16.56
C GLU A 239 -6.78 -3.24 16.45
N ILE A 240 -6.07 -2.81 15.40
CA ILE A 240 -4.66 -3.17 15.13
C ILE A 240 -3.72 -2.08 15.59
N ALA A 241 -4.08 -0.81 15.38
CA ALA A 241 -3.30 0.36 15.80
C ALA A 241 -4.17 1.29 16.69
N PRO A 242 -4.61 0.83 17.87
CA PRO A 242 -5.52 1.56 18.71
C PRO A 242 -4.91 2.92 19.13
N ASP A 243 -5.79 3.89 19.33
CA ASP A 243 -5.44 5.24 19.80
C ASP A 243 -4.37 5.96 18.97
N LEU A 244 -4.18 5.57 17.70
CA LEU A 244 -3.14 6.14 16.85
C LEU A 244 -3.21 7.66 16.77
N ALA A 245 -4.40 8.26 16.69
CA ALA A 245 -4.57 9.71 16.60
C ALA A 245 -3.92 10.44 17.79
N SER A 246 -4.03 9.91 19.00
CA SER A 246 -3.45 10.49 20.22
C SER A 246 -1.94 10.27 20.34
N ARG A 247 -1.39 9.31 19.60
CA ARG A 247 0.04 8.93 19.60
C ARG A 247 0.85 9.68 18.53
N LEU A 248 0.18 10.34 17.57
CA LEU A 248 0.85 11.13 16.55
C LEU A 248 1.44 12.41 17.17
N PRO A 249 2.55 12.93 16.60
CA PRO A 249 3.08 14.24 16.96
C PRO A 249 2.02 15.34 16.85
N SER A 250 2.06 16.34 17.74
CA SER A 250 1.05 17.41 17.82
C SER A 250 0.93 18.26 16.56
N GLU A 251 1.96 18.33 15.75
CA GLU A 251 1.97 18.99 14.44
C GLU A 251 1.24 18.23 13.34
N VAL A 252 1.01 16.91 13.50
CA VAL A 252 0.22 16.10 12.57
C VAL A 252 -1.27 16.31 12.86
N ARG A 253 -2.03 16.62 11.80
CA ARG A 253 -3.48 16.73 11.88
C ARG A 253 -4.09 15.57 11.09
N PRO A 254 -4.34 14.41 11.73
CA PRO A 254 -4.94 13.27 11.04
C PRO A 254 -6.40 13.55 10.69
N ILE A 255 -6.86 12.93 9.62
CA ILE A 255 -8.29 12.74 9.39
C ILE A 255 -8.67 11.44 10.10
N VAL A 256 -9.59 11.54 11.05
CA VAL A 256 -10.14 10.38 11.76
C VAL A 256 -11.45 9.98 11.11
N ILE A 257 -11.53 8.74 10.62
CA ILE A 257 -12.77 8.16 10.09
C ILE A 257 -13.49 7.50 11.27
N ASP A 258 -14.43 8.22 11.85
CA ASP A 258 -15.15 7.81 13.04
C ASP A 258 -15.96 6.52 12.81
N GLY A 259 -15.87 5.60 13.76
CA GLY A 259 -16.59 4.31 13.67
C GLY A 259 -15.92 3.26 12.80
N SER A 260 -14.92 3.62 11.97
CA SER A 260 -14.18 2.68 11.13
C SER A 260 -13.25 1.79 11.96
N GLY A 261 -13.24 0.48 11.69
CA GLY A 261 -12.14 -0.42 12.05
C GLY A 261 -10.97 -0.28 11.07
N HIS A 262 -9.89 -1.02 11.34
CA HIS A 262 -8.60 -0.96 10.60
C HIS A 262 -8.73 -1.07 9.08
N PHE A 263 -9.68 -1.84 8.58
CA PHE A 263 -9.82 -2.18 7.16
C PHE A 263 -10.76 -1.27 6.37
N PHE A 264 -11.34 -0.25 6.98
CA PHE A 264 -12.23 0.73 6.35
C PHE A 264 -13.31 0.10 5.46
N PRO A 265 -14.18 -0.78 5.99
CA PRO A 265 -15.21 -1.43 5.20
C PRO A 265 -16.27 -0.43 4.72
N ASP A 266 -16.89 -0.73 3.57
CA ASP A 266 -18.06 -0.03 3.03
C ASP A 266 -17.89 1.50 2.95
N LEU A 267 -18.81 2.27 3.52
CA LEU A 267 -18.83 3.74 3.51
C LEU A 267 -17.57 4.38 4.12
N TYR A 268 -16.89 3.71 5.04
CA TYR A 268 -15.64 4.22 5.62
C TYR A 268 -14.50 4.24 4.59
N GLY A 269 -14.49 3.27 3.67
CA GLY A 269 -13.56 3.25 2.53
C GLY A 269 -13.84 4.38 1.54
N GLU A 270 -15.11 4.73 1.32
CA GLU A 270 -15.50 5.88 0.51
C GLU A 270 -15.07 7.20 1.15
N GLU A 271 -15.32 7.37 2.46
CA GLU A 271 -14.90 8.56 3.20
C GLU A 271 -13.37 8.74 3.18
N ALA A 272 -12.62 7.66 3.34
CA ALA A 272 -11.17 7.68 3.21
C ALA A 272 -10.74 8.09 1.80
N ALA A 273 -11.39 7.57 0.75
CA ALA A 273 -11.10 7.92 -0.64
C ALA A 273 -11.43 9.39 -0.96
N ASP A 274 -12.51 9.94 -0.39
CA ASP A 274 -12.85 11.37 -0.50
C ASP A 274 -11.75 12.25 0.09
N ALA A 275 -11.28 11.90 1.29
CA ALA A 275 -10.20 12.62 1.96
C ALA A 275 -8.89 12.57 1.15
N ILE A 276 -8.55 11.39 0.60
CA ILE A 276 -7.38 11.20 -0.25
C ILE A 276 -7.48 12.03 -1.52
N ALA A 277 -8.58 11.89 -2.27
CA ALA A 277 -8.77 12.61 -3.53
C ALA A 277 -8.68 14.14 -3.34
N LYS A 278 -9.32 14.66 -2.29
CA LYS A 278 -9.23 16.08 -1.91
C LYS A 278 -7.79 16.52 -1.61
N PHE A 279 -7.04 15.71 -0.87
CA PHE A 279 -5.63 16.02 -0.55
C PHE A 279 -4.76 16.02 -1.79
N LEU A 280 -4.92 15.03 -2.68
CA LEU A 280 -4.13 14.89 -3.90
C LEU A 280 -4.43 16.01 -4.92
N ALA A 281 -5.66 16.51 -4.97
CA ALA A 281 -6.08 17.61 -5.85
C ALA A 281 -5.66 19.00 -5.35
N ALA A 282 -5.30 19.16 -4.08
CA ALA A 282 -4.92 20.45 -3.52
C ALA A 282 -3.69 21.03 -4.25
N PRO A 283 -3.58 22.37 -4.47
CA PRO A 283 -2.36 22.95 -5.02
C PRO A 283 -1.14 22.61 -4.16
N THR A 284 -0.01 22.30 -4.78
CA THR A 284 1.28 22.27 -4.06
C THR A 284 1.62 23.69 -3.67
N GLN A 285 1.71 23.97 -2.37
CA GLN A 285 2.27 25.25 -1.93
C GLN A 285 3.73 25.34 -2.39
N PRO A 286 4.13 26.49 -2.96
CA PRO A 286 5.49 26.69 -3.43
C PRO A 286 6.53 26.63 -2.32
#